data_f55b7524cdfe811d977009b873d85f39
#
_entry.id   f55b7524cdfe811d977009b873d85f39
#
_cell.length_a   1.000
_cell.length_b   1.000
_cell.length_c   1.000
_cell.angle_alpha   90.00
_cell.angle_beta   90.00
_cell.angle_gamma   90.00
#
_symmetry.space_group_name_H-M   'P 1'
#
loop_
_entity.id
_entity.type
_entity.pdbx_description
1 polymer ?
#
loop_
_entity_poly.entity_id
_entity_poly.type
_entity_poly.pdbx_seq_one_letter_code
_entity_poly.pdbx_strand_id
1 'polypeptide(L)'
;MINPSYKGEYKIEGQKYLILDDDFGDEYYPIISNTYNIATVKDRKLEFWLEYIKDPGIEIKLEFSRLANGYLGLDLDTWSVTSDNLNKPIVIDGKNAETQFSINISIKGKGKIKLGSVHQRQSRINQGFFLNGGQRIVDENRDELFYLFDPGDMKPPLNIYFSGYKPAEGFEGYFMLKRMKSPFILVTDTRLEGGSFYLGSKTLEDGLTKAIKEKLDWLGFSNEQLVLSGISMGTFGAMYYGLSLEPYAIILGKPLLGVGDITLNGRLHRPNAFDTALDVMLARTGENSKEAARKLNEVFWDKFAKSSLKNTKIYASYMKEDDYDPNAFYNLTHKAKKIEKVIGHGYTGRHNDNSPAIVRWFLTEYNHVLNEIRNGEMNGL
;
A
#
# COMPACT_ATOMS: atom_id res chain seq x y z
N MET A 1 -9.14 -20.40 -4.35
CA MET A 1 -9.93 -21.38 -3.54
C MET A 1 -9.18 -22.70 -3.55
N ILE A 2 -9.08 -23.37 -2.38
CA ILE A 2 -8.46 -24.71 -2.32
C ILE A 2 -9.30 -25.65 -3.18
N ASN A 3 -8.63 -26.46 -4.01
CA ASN A 3 -9.27 -27.39 -4.90
C ASN A 3 -10.04 -28.45 -4.07
N PRO A 4 -11.32 -28.72 -4.32
CA PRO A 4 -12.10 -29.70 -3.56
C PRO A 4 -11.57 -31.14 -3.62
N SER A 5 -10.73 -31.47 -4.61
CA SER A 5 -10.09 -32.78 -4.70
C SER A 5 -8.99 -32.99 -3.68
N TYR A 6 -8.35 -31.92 -3.19
CA TYR A 6 -7.34 -32.01 -2.15
C TYR A 6 -7.96 -32.45 -0.81
N LYS A 7 -7.45 -33.54 -0.27
CA LYS A 7 -7.97 -34.15 0.97
C LYS A 7 -6.94 -34.14 2.12
N GLY A 8 -5.73 -33.61 1.87
CA GLY A 8 -4.69 -33.45 2.87
C GLY A 8 -5.01 -32.35 3.88
N GLU A 9 -4.25 -32.32 4.95
CA GLU A 9 -4.34 -31.26 5.95
C GLU A 9 -3.68 -29.98 5.46
N TYR A 10 -4.25 -28.85 5.87
CA TYR A 10 -3.67 -27.54 5.57
C TYR A 10 -3.90 -26.56 6.72
N LYS A 11 -3.03 -25.57 6.83
CA LYS A 11 -3.14 -24.45 7.74
C LYS A 11 -3.22 -23.14 6.97
N ILE A 12 -4.13 -22.26 7.38
CA ILE A 12 -4.17 -20.88 6.90
C ILE A 12 -3.57 -19.98 7.96
N GLU A 13 -2.60 -19.16 7.59
CA GLU A 13 -1.94 -18.21 8.46
C GLU A 13 -2.23 -16.80 7.96
N GLY A 14 -3.03 -16.04 8.71
CA GLY A 14 -3.60 -14.75 8.30
C GLY A 14 -4.57 -14.91 7.13
N GLN A 15 -4.57 -13.92 6.25
CA GLN A 15 -5.28 -13.96 4.95
C GLN A 15 -4.35 -14.38 3.81
N LYS A 16 -3.06 -14.41 4.09
CA LYS A 16 -2.02 -14.45 3.07
C LYS A 16 -1.51 -15.86 2.76
N TYR A 17 -1.33 -16.69 3.80
CA TYR A 17 -0.56 -17.90 3.62
C TYR A 17 -1.39 -19.18 3.76
N LEU A 18 -1.26 -20.05 2.76
CA LEU A 18 -1.68 -21.45 2.79
C LEU A 18 -0.43 -22.30 3.04
N ILE A 19 -0.43 -23.09 4.11
CA ILE A 19 0.67 -23.97 4.48
C ILE A 19 0.21 -25.42 4.34
N LEU A 20 0.97 -26.20 3.59
CA LEU A 20 0.77 -27.62 3.35
C LEU A 20 2.04 -28.37 3.71
N ASP A 21 1.90 -29.57 4.24
CA ASP A 21 3.01 -30.49 4.54
C ASP A 21 2.52 -31.90 4.25
N ASP A 22 2.84 -32.43 3.06
CA ASP A 22 2.23 -33.66 2.56
C ASP A 22 3.14 -34.38 1.55
N ASP A 23 2.71 -35.56 1.15
CA ASP A 23 3.23 -36.30 0.01
C ASP A 23 2.25 -36.17 -1.16
N PHE A 24 2.56 -35.24 -2.09
CA PHE A 24 1.70 -34.93 -3.25
C PHE A 24 1.89 -35.95 -4.41
N GLY A 25 2.81 -36.88 -4.26
CA GLY A 25 3.13 -37.88 -5.31
C GLY A 25 4.01 -37.34 -6.41
N ASP A 26 4.18 -38.17 -7.46
CA ASP A 26 5.08 -37.91 -8.60
C ASP A 26 4.42 -37.08 -9.71
N GLU A 27 3.09 -36.96 -9.70
CA GLU A 27 2.32 -36.17 -10.66
C GLU A 27 1.80 -34.87 -10.05
N TYR A 28 1.63 -33.85 -10.89
CA TYR A 28 1.12 -32.57 -10.40
C TYR A 28 -0.32 -32.66 -9.88
N TYR A 29 -0.49 -32.50 -8.60
CA TYR A 29 -1.77 -32.54 -7.91
C TYR A 29 -2.33 -31.11 -7.76
N PRO A 30 -3.58 -30.84 -8.17
CA PRO A 30 -4.17 -29.51 -8.11
C PRO A 30 -4.50 -29.10 -6.68
N ILE A 31 -3.93 -27.99 -6.22
CA ILE A 31 -4.10 -27.45 -4.86
C ILE A 31 -5.01 -26.24 -4.84
N ILE A 32 -4.80 -25.30 -5.75
CA ILE A 32 -5.60 -24.10 -5.85
C ILE A 32 -6.22 -24.02 -7.24
N SER A 33 -7.54 -23.87 -7.26
CA SER A 33 -8.29 -23.55 -8.47
C SER A 33 -8.90 -22.19 -8.33
N ASN A 34 -8.54 -21.28 -9.21
CA ASN A 34 -9.10 -19.95 -9.24
C ASN A 34 -10.23 -19.90 -10.28
N THR A 35 -11.44 -19.64 -9.81
CA THR A 35 -12.61 -19.48 -10.66
C THR A 35 -12.82 -18.04 -11.12
N TYR A 36 -12.04 -17.09 -10.58
CA TYR A 36 -12.12 -15.67 -10.93
C TYR A 36 -11.03 -15.30 -11.89
N ASN A 37 -11.44 -14.58 -12.88
CA ASN A 37 -10.63 -14.22 -14.00
C ASN A 37 -9.86 -12.94 -13.72
N ILE A 38 -8.59 -12.98 -14.03
CA ILE A 38 -7.77 -11.77 -14.06
C ILE A 38 -7.99 -11.14 -15.43
N ALA A 39 -8.54 -9.93 -15.45
CA ALA A 39 -8.78 -9.22 -16.69
C ALA A 39 -7.48 -8.59 -17.22
N THR A 40 -7.23 -8.78 -18.51
CA THR A 40 -6.20 -8.01 -19.23
C THR A 40 -6.82 -6.84 -19.94
N VAL A 41 -6.06 -5.75 -20.05
CA VAL A 41 -6.46 -4.60 -20.84
C VAL A 41 -5.84 -4.72 -22.23
N LYS A 42 -6.62 -4.37 -23.25
CA LYS A 42 -6.15 -4.32 -24.64
C LYS A 42 -4.82 -3.57 -24.76
N ASP A 43 -3.90 -4.12 -25.54
CA ASP A 43 -2.57 -3.55 -25.83
C ASP A 43 -1.68 -3.30 -24.58
N ARG A 44 -1.99 -3.93 -23.47
CA ARG A 44 -1.18 -3.88 -22.24
C ARG A 44 -0.70 -5.26 -21.85
N LYS A 45 0.49 -5.30 -21.25
CA LYS A 45 1.07 -6.50 -20.67
C LYS A 45 0.90 -6.47 -19.15
N LEU A 46 0.62 -7.64 -18.57
CA LEU A 46 0.60 -7.83 -17.13
C LEU A 46 1.79 -8.69 -16.72
N GLU A 47 2.35 -8.39 -15.57
CA GLU A 47 3.33 -9.24 -14.90
C GLU A 47 2.67 -9.92 -13.71
N PHE A 48 2.94 -11.22 -13.57
CA PHE A 48 2.48 -12.04 -12.45
C PHE A 48 3.66 -12.69 -11.75
N TRP A 49 3.57 -12.82 -10.44
CA TRP A 49 4.47 -13.66 -9.66
C TRP A 49 3.72 -14.25 -8.46
N LEU A 50 4.13 -15.45 -8.06
CA LEU A 50 3.62 -16.14 -6.90
C LEU A 50 4.61 -15.98 -5.74
N GLU A 51 4.14 -15.62 -4.57
CA GLU A 51 4.91 -15.74 -3.34
C GLU A 51 4.88 -17.19 -2.85
N TYR A 52 6.04 -17.79 -2.61
CA TYR A 52 6.11 -19.10 -2.01
C TYR A 52 7.43 -19.36 -1.30
N ILE A 53 7.37 -20.27 -0.33
CA ILE A 53 8.54 -20.89 0.30
C ILE A 53 8.28 -22.39 0.25
N LYS A 54 9.23 -23.19 -0.24
CA LYS A 54 9.06 -24.63 -0.42
C LYS A 54 10.31 -25.40 -0.05
N ASP A 55 10.13 -26.65 0.38
CA ASP A 55 11.20 -27.61 0.51
C ASP A 55 11.78 -27.99 -0.87
N PRO A 56 13.05 -28.41 -0.94
CA PRO A 56 13.71 -28.78 -2.20
C PRO A 56 12.99 -29.88 -3.01
N GLY A 57 12.31 -30.81 -2.32
CA GLY A 57 11.56 -31.91 -2.93
C GLY A 57 10.22 -31.53 -3.53
N ILE A 58 9.77 -30.29 -3.37
CA ILE A 58 8.49 -29.81 -3.90
C ILE A 58 8.70 -29.10 -5.23
N GLU A 59 7.86 -29.42 -6.20
CA GLU A 59 7.73 -28.67 -7.45
C GLU A 59 6.34 -28.04 -7.57
N ILE A 60 6.29 -26.80 -8.12
CA ILE A 60 5.08 -26.03 -8.34
C ILE A 60 4.84 -25.88 -9.84
N LYS A 61 3.60 -26.02 -10.27
CA LYS A 61 3.14 -25.65 -11.62
C LYS A 61 2.01 -24.63 -11.52
N LEU A 62 2.18 -23.49 -12.17
CA LEU A 62 1.10 -22.54 -12.47
C LEU A 62 0.56 -22.86 -13.87
N GLU A 63 -0.73 -23.05 -13.98
CA GLU A 63 -1.42 -23.26 -15.24
C GLU A 63 -2.36 -22.10 -15.50
N PHE A 64 -2.18 -21.46 -16.64
CA PHE A 64 -2.96 -20.32 -17.10
C PHE A 64 -3.89 -20.75 -18.21
N SER A 65 -5.16 -20.41 -18.08
CA SER A 65 -6.14 -20.55 -19.17
C SER A 65 -6.67 -19.18 -19.53
N ARG A 66 -6.53 -18.79 -20.80
CA ARG A 66 -7.10 -17.57 -21.36
C ARG A 66 -8.52 -17.84 -21.80
N LEU A 67 -9.46 -17.05 -21.31
CA LEU A 67 -10.88 -17.20 -21.58
C LEU A 67 -11.36 -16.10 -22.53
N ALA A 68 -12.30 -16.43 -23.39
CA ALA A 68 -13.00 -15.42 -24.18
C ALA A 68 -13.85 -14.54 -23.27
N ASN A 69 -13.77 -13.23 -23.44
CA ASN A 69 -14.56 -12.30 -22.65
C ASN A 69 -16.08 -12.56 -22.85
N GLY A 70 -16.78 -12.76 -21.76
CA GLY A 70 -18.23 -13.03 -21.78
C GLY A 70 -18.65 -14.49 -22.06
N TYR A 71 -17.69 -15.41 -22.29
CA TYR A 71 -17.95 -16.82 -22.51
C TYR A 71 -17.24 -17.71 -21.49
N LEU A 72 -17.97 -18.10 -20.45
CA LEU A 72 -17.47 -19.07 -19.46
C LEU A 72 -17.30 -20.44 -20.13
N GLY A 73 -16.08 -21.00 -20.03
CA GLY A 73 -15.78 -22.35 -20.50
C GLY A 73 -15.21 -22.46 -21.91
N LEU A 74 -14.94 -21.36 -22.59
CA LEU A 74 -14.21 -21.37 -23.86
C LEU A 74 -12.78 -20.89 -23.65
N ASP A 75 -11.86 -21.84 -23.54
CA ASP A 75 -10.43 -21.56 -23.47
C ASP A 75 -9.89 -21.17 -24.86
N LEU A 76 -9.25 -20.00 -24.93
CA LEU A 76 -8.59 -19.55 -26.15
C LEU A 76 -7.18 -20.14 -26.27
N ASP A 77 -6.45 -20.19 -25.17
CA ASP A 77 -5.13 -20.82 -25.06
C ASP A 77 -4.85 -21.19 -23.58
N THR A 78 -4.07 -22.24 -23.40
CA THR A 78 -3.59 -22.70 -22.09
C THR A 78 -2.10 -22.92 -22.14
N TRP A 79 -1.40 -22.49 -21.09
CA TRP A 79 0.04 -22.75 -20.92
C TRP A 79 0.39 -22.91 -19.45
N SER A 80 1.55 -23.46 -19.15
CA SER A 80 2.01 -23.65 -17.79
C SER A 80 3.43 -23.13 -17.56
N VAL A 81 3.72 -22.77 -16.32
CA VAL A 81 5.04 -22.35 -15.84
C VAL A 81 5.36 -23.18 -14.60
N THR A 82 6.54 -23.78 -14.56
CA THR A 82 7.00 -24.61 -13.44
C THR A 82 8.01 -23.88 -12.56
N SER A 83 8.38 -24.49 -11.44
CA SER A 83 9.30 -23.95 -10.43
C SER A 83 10.59 -23.38 -11.02
N ASP A 84 11.10 -23.93 -12.11
CA ASP A 84 12.35 -23.50 -12.75
C ASP A 84 12.28 -22.08 -13.31
N ASN A 85 11.07 -21.60 -13.61
CA ASN A 85 10.82 -20.28 -14.20
C ASN A 85 10.01 -19.34 -13.28
N LEU A 86 9.62 -19.80 -12.10
CA LEU A 86 8.85 -18.96 -11.15
C LEU A 86 9.70 -17.94 -10.39
N ASN A 87 11.01 -17.94 -10.55
CA ASN A 87 11.92 -16.93 -10.01
C ASN A 87 11.91 -15.62 -10.80
N LYS A 88 11.17 -15.55 -11.89
CA LYS A 88 10.99 -14.35 -12.73
C LYS A 88 9.50 -14.04 -12.85
N PRO A 89 9.13 -12.75 -13.01
CA PRO A 89 7.76 -12.40 -13.32
C PRO A 89 7.29 -13.06 -14.62
N ILE A 90 6.08 -13.60 -14.60
CA ILE A 90 5.43 -14.17 -15.77
C ILE A 90 4.73 -13.02 -16.51
N VAL A 91 5.10 -12.79 -17.76
CA VAL A 91 4.53 -11.70 -18.56
C VAL A 91 3.41 -12.24 -19.44
N ILE A 92 2.22 -11.68 -19.27
CA ILE A 92 1.03 -12.01 -20.07
C ILE A 92 0.69 -10.83 -20.98
N ASP A 93 0.61 -11.08 -22.27
CA ASP A 93 0.22 -10.09 -23.28
C ASP A 93 -1.31 -10.01 -23.37
N GLY A 94 -1.89 -8.82 -23.22
CA GLY A 94 -3.32 -8.58 -23.38
C GLY A 94 -3.82 -8.73 -24.80
N LYS A 95 -2.93 -8.78 -25.79
CA LYS A 95 -3.28 -8.83 -27.23
C LYS A 95 -4.25 -7.72 -27.64
N ASN A 96 -4.97 -7.91 -28.72
CA ASN A 96 -5.86 -6.90 -29.31
C ASN A 96 -7.26 -6.83 -28.67
N ALA A 97 -7.51 -7.57 -27.61
CA ALA A 97 -8.82 -7.61 -26.95
C ALA A 97 -8.67 -7.75 -25.45
N GLU A 98 -9.66 -7.26 -24.71
CA GLU A 98 -9.80 -7.62 -23.32
C GLU A 98 -10.08 -9.11 -23.19
N THR A 99 -9.29 -9.80 -22.40
CA THR A 99 -9.43 -11.22 -22.10
C THR A 99 -9.35 -11.45 -20.61
N GLN A 100 -9.85 -12.58 -20.19
CA GLN A 100 -9.78 -13.01 -18.80
C GLN A 100 -8.87 -14.22 -18.68
N PHE A 101 -8.24 -14.39 -17.51
CA PHE A 101 -7.40 -15.56 -17.22
C PHE A 101 -7.87 -16.25 -15.97
N SER A 102 -7.83 -17.56 -15.97
CA SER A 102 -7.81 -18.35 -14.74
C SER A 102 -6.41 -18.83 -14.46
N ILE A 103 -6.08 -18.99 -13.18
CA ILE A 103 -4.79 -19.53 -12.73
C ILE A 103 -5.06 -20.70 -11.81
N ASN A 104 -4.51 -21.86 -12.13
CA ASN A 104 -4.51 -23.03 -11.26
C ASN A 104 -3.10 -23.27 -10.74
N ILE A 105 -2.99 -23.71 -9.48
CA ILE A 105 -1.71 -24.06 -8.85
C ILE A 105 -1.74 -25.55 -8.53
N SER A 106 -0.78 -26.28 -9.07
CA SER A 106 -0.58 -27.70 -8.80
C SER A 106 0.81 -27.93 -8.21
N ILE A 107 0.92 -28.94 -7.38
CA ILE A 107 2.14 -29.30 -6.65
C ILE A 107 2.41 -30.79 -6.85
N LYS A 108 3.68 -31.17 -6.92
CA LYS A 108 4.14 -32.57 -6.81
C LYS A 108 5.33 -32.68 -5.88
N GLY A 109 5.65 -33.89 -5.49
CA GLY A 109 6.76 -34.21 -4.58
C GLY A 109 6.33 -34.27 -3.12
N LYS A 110 7.29 -34.34 -2.23
CA LYS A 110 7.05 -34.51 -0.80
C LYS A 110 7.74 -33.42 0.01
N GLY A 111 7.03 -32.86 0.98
CA GLY A 111 7.56 -31.86 1.91
C GLY A 111 6.59 -30.74 2.20
N LYS A 112 7.13 -29.69 2.78
CA LYS A 112 6.38 -28.51 3.20
C LYS A 112 6.43 -27.40 2.17
N ILE A 113 5.30 -26.76 1.95
CA ILE A 113 5.17 -25.56 1.14
C ILE A 113 4.30 -24.52 1.83
N LYS A 114 4.71 -23.26 1.73
CA LYS A 114 3.95 -22.09 2.14
C LYS A 114 3.67 -21.27 0.88
N LEU A 115 2.41 -21.20 0.47
CA LEU A 115 1.94 -20.39 -0.65
C LEU A 115 1.41 -19.07 -0.12
N GLY A 116 1.84 -17.98 -0.72
CA GLY A 116 1.35 -16.65 -0.45
C GLY A 116 0.46 -16.12 -1.56
N SER A 117 0.46 -14.79 -1.72
CA SER A 117 -0.36 -14.11 -2.72
C SER A 117 0.17 -14.31 -4.15
N VAL A 118 -0.75 -14.26 -5.09
CA VAL A 118 -0.42 -14.06 -6.51
C VAL A 118 -0.47 -12.54 -6.77
N HIS A 119 0.66 -11.97 -7.09
CA HIS A 119 0.77 -10.55 -7.40
C HIS A 119 0.58 -10.30 -8.88
N GLN A 120 0.00 -9.15 -9.21
CA GLN A 120 -0.12 -8.69 -10.58
C GLN A 120 0.16 -7.19 -10.68
N ARG A 121 0.79 -6.78 -11.77
CA ARG A 121 0.96 -5.38 -12.12
C ARG A 121 1.00 -5.17 -13.63
N GLN A 122 0.80 -3.93 -14.08
CA GLN A 122 1.08 -3.60 -15.47
C GLN A 122 2.57 -3.75 -15.75
N SER A 123 2.90 -4.59 -16.73
CA SER A 123 4.28 -4.78 -17.14
C SER A 123 4.84 -3.51 -17.76
N ARG A 124 6.05 -3.17 -17.36
CA ARG A 124 6.84 -2.08 -17.93
C ARG A 124 8.16 -2.57 -18.46
N ILE A 125 8.18 -3.77 -19.00
CA ILE A 125 9.37 -4.46 -19.45
C ILE A 125 10.43 -3.47 -19.92
N ASN A 126 11.53 -3.35 -19.17
CA ASN A 126 12.66 -2.45 -19.42
C ASN A 126 12.34 -0.94 -19.37
N GLN A 127 11.18 -0.50 -18.83
CA GLN A 127 10.78 0.91 -18.78
C GLN A 127 10.57 1.46 -17.36
N GLY A 128 11.15 0.84 -16.35
CA GLY A 128 11.05 1.30 -14.96
C GLY A 128 9.74 0.91 -14.26
N PHE A 129 9.40 1.64 -13.20
CA PHE A 129 8.31 1.31 -12.29
C PHE A 129 7.06 2.13 -12.60
N PHE A 130 5.87 1.62 -12.36
CA PHE A 130 4.50 2.19 -12.53
C PHE A 130 4.32 3.39 -13.47
N LEU A 131 5.12 4.48 -13.27
CA LEU A 131 5.18 5.68 -14.10
C LEU A 131 6.64 6.00 -14.45
N ASN A 132 6.85 6.70 -15.57
CA ASN A 132 8.18 7.17 -15.94
C ASN A 132 8.74 8.06 -14.82
N GLY A 133 9.97 7.78 -14.36
CA GLY A 133 10.60 8.47 -13.23
C GLY A 133 10.27 7.87 -11.87
N GLY A 134 9.38 6.88 -11.78
CA GLY A 134 9.14 6.14 -10.55
C GLY A 134 10.38 5.39 -10.08
N GLN A 135 10.62 5.39 -8.77
CA GLN A 135 11.78 4.78 -8.14
C GLN A 135 11.35 3.83 -7.04
N ARG A 136 12.21 2.86 -6.72
CA ARG A 136 11.99 1.82 -5.73
C ARG A 136 12.97 1.95 -4.58
N ILE A 137 12.45 1.84 -3.36
CA ILE A 137 13.22 1.63 -2.13
C ILE A 137 12.98 0.19 -1.71
N VAL A 138 14.04 -0.54 -1.42
CA VAL A 138 13.97 -1.96 -1.05
C VAL A 138 14.88 -2.21 0.13
N ASP A 139 14.47 -3.11 1.02
CA ASP A 139 15.26 -3.54 2.17
C ASP A 139 15.82 -4.97 2.00
N GLU A 140 16.51 -5.43 3.03
CA GLU A 140 17.11 -6.77 3.14
C GLU A 140 16.07 -7.91 3.12
N ASN A 141 14.82 -7.62 3.50
CA ASN A 141 13.70 -8.58 3.50
C ASN A 141 12.96 -8.60 2.17
N ARG A 142 13.40 -7.79 1.18
CA ARG A 142 12.72 -7.53 -0.10
C ARG A 142 11.36 -6.83 0.06
N ASP A 143 11.12 -6.22 1.22
CA ASP A 143 10.04 -5.26 1.37
C ASP A 143 10.36 -4.02 0.54
N GLU A 144 9.36 -3.45 -0.13
CA GLU A 144 9.58 -2.33 -1.03
C GLU A 144 8.52 -1.23 -0.89
N LEU A 145 8.96 0.00 -1.07
CA LEU A 145 8.12 1.18 -1.27
C LEU A 145 8.49 1.82 -2.61
N PHE A 146 7.52 2.46 -3.23
CA PHE A 146 7.75 3.18 -4.48
C PHE A 146 7.45 4.66 -4.31
N TYR A 147 8.24 5.50 -4.98
CA TYR A 147 7.97 6.93 -5.04
C TYR A 147 8.21 7.49 -6.44
N LEU A 148 7.50 8.56 -6.76
CA LEU A 148 7.66 9.34 -7.98
C LEU A 148 7.93 10.79 -7.62
N PHE A 149 9.01 11.38 -8.10
CA PHE A 149 9.30 12.79 -7.96
C PHE A 149 9.00 13.54 -9.25
N ASP A 150 8.28 14.66 -9.13
CA ASP A 150 8.05 15.63 -10.21
C ASP A 150 8.51 17.01 -9.73
N PRO A 151 9.46 17.67 -10.41
CA PRO A 151 10.00 18.96 -9.98
C PRO A 151 9.03 20.14 -10.14
N GLY A 152 7.90 19.94 -10.80
CA GLY A 152 6.90 20.97 -10.98
C GLY A 152 7.45 22.28 -11.55
N ASP A 153 7.08 23.39 -10.92
CA ASP A 153 7.58 24.74 -11.23
C ASP A 153 8.86 25.11 -10.47
N MET A 154 9.43 24.16 -9.71
CA MET A 154 10.63 24.34 -8.85
C MET A 154 10.46 25.44 -7.79
N LYS A 155 9.24 25.79 -7.44
CA LYS A 155 8.91 26.74 -6.36
C LYS A 155 8.29 26.01 -5.17
N PRO A 156 8.59 26.43 -3.93
CA PRO A 156 8.04 25.77 -2.77
C PRO A 156 6.50 25.80 -2.70
N PRO A 157 5.94 24.88 -1.92
CA PRO A 157 6.57 23.82 -1.15
C PRO A 157 6.85 22.55 -1.97
N LEU A 158 7.72 21.67 -1.45
CA LEU A 158 7.74 20.26 -1.84
C LEU A 158 6.56 19.55 -1.17
N ASN A 159 5.72 18.91 -1.96
CA ASN A 159 4.52 18.23 -1.50
C ASN A 159 4.71 16.72 -1.53
N ILE A 160 4.54 16.05 -0.39
CA ILE A 160 4.58 14.59 -0.30
C ILE A 160 3.16 14.07 -0.13
N TYR A 161 2.71 13.21 -1.02
CA TYR A 161 1.42 12.56 -0.91
C TYR A 161 1.58 11.04 -0.75
N PHE A 162 1.05 10.52 0.35
CA PHE A 162 1.00 9.10 0.64
C PHE A 162 -0.33 8.54 0.15
N SER A 163 -0.28 7.53 -0.71
CA SER A 163 -1.47 6.87 -1.25
C SER A 163 -2.29 6.19 -0.15
N GLY A 164 -3.60 6.18 -0.31
CA GLY A 164 -4.50 5.38 0.51
C GLY A 164 -4.40 3.87 0.20
N TYR A 165 -5.29 3.07 0.82
CA TYR A 165 -5.43 1.66 0.48
C TYR A 165 -5.75 1.50 -1.01
N LYS A 166 -5.00 0.63 -1.68
CA LYS A 166 -5.11 0.44 -3.11
C LYS A 166 -4.75 -0.99 -3.50
N PRO A 167 -5.72 -1.81 -3.95
CA PRO A 167 -5.47 -3.20 -4.30
C PRO A 167 -4.63 -3.36 -5.59
N ALA A 168 -4.65 -2.34 -6.47
CA ALA A 168 -3.83 -2.32 -7.66
C ALA A 168 -2.60 -1.43 -7.48
N GLU A 169 -1.44 -1.90 -7.91
CA GLU A 169 -0.21 -1.11 -7.87
C GLU A 169 -0.32 0.18 -8.69
N GLY A 170 0.20 1.26 -8.15
CA GLY A 170 0.21 2.56 -8.82
C GLY A 170 0.31 3.71 -7.84
N PHE A 171 0.45 4.92 -8.38
CA PHE A 171 0.45 6.15 -7.59
C PHE A 171 -0.94 6.79 -7.59
N GLU A 172 -1.35 7.26 -6.41
CA GLU A 172 -2.55 8.07 -6.24
C GLU A 172 -2.16 9.57 -6.21
N GLY A 173 -3.10 10.44 -6.55
CA GLY A 173 -2.91 11.89 -6.41
C GLY A 173 -2.14 12.59 -7.55
N TYR A 174 -1.67 11.87 -8.57
CA TYR A 174 -0.84 12.45 -9.64
C TYR A 174 -1.47 13.68 -10.29
N PHE A 175 -2.69 13.59 -10.80
CA PHE A 175 -3.35 14.70 -11.48
C PHE A 175 -3.73 15.84 -10.52
N MET A 176 -4.00 15.52 -9.25
CA MET A 176 -4.26 16.50 -8.21
C MET A 176 -3.03 17.37 -7.98
N LEU A 177 -1.89 16.76 -7.68
CA LEU A 177 -0.64 17.50 -7.41
C LEU A 177 -0.07 18.16 -8.66
N LYS A 178 -0.21 17.54 -9.82
CA LYS A 178 0.22 18.15 -11.10
C LYS A 178 -0.50 19.47 -11.39
N ARG A 179 -1.78 19.60 -10.99
CA ARG A 179 -2.54 20.86 -11.14
C ARG A 179 -2.03 21.96 -10.21
N MET A 180 -1.44 21.62 -9.07
CA MET A 180 -0.86 22.58 -8.12
C MET A 180 0.44 23.20 -8.62
N LYS A 181 1.06 22.60 -9.63
CA LYS A 181 2.31 23.01 -10.28
C LYS A 181 3.56 22.93 -9.41
N SER A 182 3.46 22.96 -8.08
CA SER A 182 4.58 22.81 -7.15
C SER A 182 5.28 21.46 -7.31
N PRO A 183 6.55 21.35 -6.89
CA PRO A 183 7.24 20.06 -6.76
C PRO A 183 6.47 19.08 -5.88
N PHE A 184 6.48 17.81 -6.26
CA PHE A 184 5.84 16.79 -5.43
C PHE A 184 6.52 15.42 -5.49
N ILE A 185 6.32 14.65 -4.43
CA ILE A 185 6.62 13.22 -4.38
C ILE A 185 5.31 12.47 -4.09
N LEU A 186 4.99 11.50 -4.92
CA LEU A 186 3.96 10.51 -4.63
C LEU A 186 4.63 9.29 -4.02
N VAL A 187 4.09 8.79 -2.91
CA VAL A 187 4.56 7.57 -2.25
C VAL A 187 3.45 6.53 -2.27
N THR A 188 3.80 5.29 -2.59
CA THR A 188 2.85 4.18 -2.54
C THR A 188 3.47 2.96 -1.88
N ASP A 189 2.65 2.27 -1.08
CA ASP A 189 2.96 1.00 -0.43
C ASP A 189 2.13 -0.08 -1.11
N THR A 190 2.79 -0.96 -1.85
CA THR A 190 2.14 -2.00 -2.67
C THR A 190 2.12 -3.37 -2.00
N ARG A 191 2.64 -3.46 -0.78
CA ARG A 191 2.71 -4.71 -0.05
C ARG A 191 1.33 -5.17 0.41
N LEU A 192 1.13 -6.47 0.56
CA LEU A 192 -0.07 -7.09 1.12
C LEU A 192 -1.37 -6.68 0.39
N GLU A 193 -1.29 -6.47 -0.93
CA GLU A 193 -2.45 -6.12 -1.78
C GLU A 193 -3.24 -4.87 -1.37
N GLY A 194 -2.64 -3.96 -0.64
CA GLY A 194 -3.33 -2.75 -0.22
C GLY A 194 -2.46 -1.83 0.62
N GLY A 195 -1.29 -2.32 0.99
CA GLY A 195 -0.32 -1.60 1.77
C GLY A 195 -0.14 -2.12 3.19
N SER A 196 0.98 -1.78 3.80
CA SER A 196 1.38 -2.11 5.17
C SER A 196 1.60 -0.84 6.00
N PHE A 197 0.77 0.18 5.79
CA PHE A 197 0.82 1.47 6.48
C PHE A 197 2.20 2.15 6.43
N TYR A 198 2.99 1.90 5.38
CA TYR A 198 4.34 2.45 5.22
C TYR A 198 5.34 2.05 6.32
N LEU A 199 4.96 1.15 7.22
CA LEU A 199 5.85 0.56 8.22
C LEU A 199 6.76 -0.48 7.59
N GLY A 200 8.00 -0.58 8.05
CA GLY A 200 8.95 -1.55 7.53
C GLY A 200 10.15 -1.77 8.43
N SER A 201 11.21 -2.29 7.86
CA SER A 201 12.52 -2.30 8.50
C SER A 201 13.05 -0.87 8.63
N LYS A 202 14.03 -0.69 9.51
CA LYS A 202 14.72 0.61 9.62
C LYS A 202 15.34 1.03 8.29
N THR A 203 15.89 0.10 7.53
CA THR A 203 16.47 0.34 6.20
C THR A 203 15.43 0.90 5.22
N LEU A 204 14.23 0.33 5.21
CA LEU A 204 13.16 0.79 4.33
C LEU A 204 12.67 2.20 4.71
N GLU A 205 12.44 2.44 6.01
CA GLU A 205 11.94 3.72 6.52
C GLU A 205 12.97 4.85 6.38
N ASP A 206 14.24 4.56 6.72
CA ASP A 206 15.34 5.51 6.52
C ASP A 206 15.56 5.80 5.02
N GLY A 207 15.39 4.79 4.15
CA GLY A 207 15.48 4.93 2.70
C GLY A 207 14.48 5.93 2.14
N LEU A 208 13.21 5.86 2.57
CA LEU A 208 12.20 6.84 2.15
C LEU A 208 12.49 8.24 2.72
N THR A 209 12.85 8.32 3.99
CA THR A 209 13.21 9.59 4.63
C THR A 209 14.39 10.25 3.92
N LYS A 210 15.41 9.47 3.57
CA LYS A 210 16.58 9.94 2.81
C LYS A 210 16.19 10.43 1.42
N ALA A 211 15.37 9.67 0.69
CA ALA A 211 14.91 10.07 -0.64
C ALA A 211 14.17 11.42 -0.62
N ILE A 212 13.34 11.66 0.41
CA ILE A 212 12.63 12.94 0.57
C ILE A 212 13.64 14.07 0.84
N LYS A 213 14.58 13.88 1.77
CA LYS A 213 15.60 14.88 2.09
C LYS A 213 16.49 15.23 0.89
N GLU A 214 16.91 14.23 0.12
CA GLU A 214 17.70 14.45 -1.10
C GLU A 214 16.95 15.33 -2.13
N LYS A 215 15.62 15.24 -2.19
CA LYS A 215 14.83 16.11 -3.09
C LYS A 215 14.61 17.50 -2.52
N LEU A 216 14.48 17.65 -1.19
CA LEU A 216 14.50 18.95 -0.54
C LEU A 216 15.83 19.68 -0.81
N ASP A 217 16.94 19.00 -0.56
CA ASP A 217 18.29 19.55 -0.78
C ASP A 217 18.50 19.91 -2.25
N TRP A 218 18.08 19.04 -3.18
CA TRP A 218 18.19 19.29 -4.62
C TRP A 218 17.38 20.52 -5.07
N LEU A 219 16.21 20.77 -4.46
CA LEU A 219 15.40 21.96 -4.71
C LEU A 219 15.92 23.20 -3.99
N GLY A 220 16.82 23.05 -3.02
CA GLY A 220 17.28 24.13 -2.14
C GLY A 220 16.25 24.54 -1.10
N PHE A 221 15.34 23.63 -0.70
CA PHE A 221 14.26 23.91 0.23
C PHE A 221 14.59 23.44 1.65
N SER A 222 14.02 24.15 2.65
CA SER A 222 14.05 23.75 4.04
C SER A 222 12.80 22.92 4.44
N ASN A 223 12.81 22.37 5.64
CA ASN A 223 11.62 21.70 6.20
C ASN A 223 10.40 22.62 6.34
N GLU A 224 10.61 23.93 6.47
CA GLU A 224 9.55 24.95 6.47
C GLU A 224 8.86 25.10 5.10
N GLN A 225 9.42 24.49 4.08
CA GLN A 225 8.89 24.44 2.71
C GLN A 225 8.48 23.01 2.31
N LEU A 226 8.21 22.15 3.30
CA LEU A 226 7.77 20.78 3.13
C LEU A 226 6.32 20.62 3.62
N VAL A 227 5.49 19.96 2.82
CA VAL A 227 4.12 19.58 3.18
C VAL A 227 3.93 18.09 2.98
N LEU A 228 3.46 17.39 4.02
CA LEU A 228 3.08 15.99 3.92
C LEU A 228 1.56 15.84 3.91
N SER A 229 1.06 14.87 3.18
CA SER A 229 -0.38 14.69 3.07
C SER A 229 -0.77 13.25 2.74
N GLY A 230 -2.03 12.91 3.02
CA GLY A 230 -2.61 11.62 2.68
C GLY A 230 -4.08 11.54 3.03
N ILE A 231 -4.76 10.56 2.45
CA ILE A 231 -6.16 10.24 2.77
C ILE A 231 -6.20 8.78 3.22
N SER A 232 -7.02 8.47 4.25
CA SER A 232 -7.17 7.12 4.81
C SER A 232 -5.81 6.53 5.24
N MET A 233 -5.40 5.36 4.74
CA MET A 233 -4.10 4.75 5.06
C MET A 233 -2.91 5.71 4.83
N GLY A 234 -2.98 6.57 3.83
CA GLY A 234 -1.94 7.55 3.55
C GLY A 234 -1.71 8.57 4.68
N THR A 235 -2.71 8.79 5.53
CA THR A 235 -2.58 9.68 6.69
C THR A 235 -1.59 9.14 7.72
N PHE A 236 -1.52 7.82 7.87
CA PHE A 236 -0.52 7.19 8.72
C PHE A 236 0.90 7.49 8.20
N GLY A 237 1.15 7.29 6.90
CA GLY A 237 2.43 7.62 6.29
C GLY A 237 2.81 9.09 6.47
N ALA A 238 1.88 10.00 6.16
CA ALA A 238 2.09 11.43 6.32
C ALA A 238 2.47 11.82 7.75
N MET A 239 1.75 11.30 8.75
CA MET A 239 2.06 11.55 10.16
C MET A 239 3.36 10.88 10.59
N TYR A 240 3.53 9.58 10.31
CA TYR A 240 4.67 8.79 10.78
C TYR A 240 6.03 9.32 10.27
N TYR A 241 6.10 9.68 8.98
CA TYR A 241 7.30 10.30 8.40
C TYR A 241 7.40 11.78 8.76
N GLY A 242 6.27 12.47 8.94
CA GLY A 242 6.24 13.83 9.45
C GLY A 242 6.92 14.00 10.81
N LEU A 243 6.83 12.97 11.69
CA LEU A 243 7.52 12.97 12.99
C LEU A 243 9.06 13.02 12.89
N SER A 244 9.62 12.61 11.76
CA SER A 244 11.07 12.64 11.52
C SER A 244 11.51 13.79 10.60
N LEU A 245 10.58 14.33 9.82
CA LEU A 245 10.85 15.35 8.82
C LEU A 245 10.49 16.77 9.30
N GLU A 246 9.67 16.89 10.34
CA GLU A 246 9.22 18.15 10.92
C GLU A 246 8.77 19.18 9.85
N PRO A 247 7.76 18.85 9.01
CA PRO A 247 7.35 19.70 7.90
C PRO A 247 6.63 20.97 8.39
N TYR A 248 6.46 21.94 7.52
CA TYR A 248 5.59 23.10 7.76
C TYR A 248 4.15 22.70 8.07
N ALA A 249 3.60 21.79 7.28
CA ALA A 249 2.23 21.31 7.48
C ALA A 249 2.04 19.84 7.15
N ILE A 250 1.06 19.22 7.82
CA ILE A 250 0.55 17.87 7.51
C ILE A 250 -0.95 17.98 7.26
N ILE A 251 -1.42 17.50 6.09
CA ILE A 251 -2.82 17.59 5.68
C ILE A 251 -3.41 16.19 5.58
N LEU A 252 -4.43 15.92 6.37
CA LEU A 252 -4.99 14.59 6.60
C LEU A 252 -6.46 14.52 6.19
N GLY A 253 -6.82 13.55 5.37
CA GLY A 253 -8.20 13.16 5.10
C GLY A 253 -8.51 11.82 5.75
N LYS A 254 -9.44 11.75 6.71
CA LYS A 254 -9.82 10.52 7.43
C LYS A 254 -8.62 9.88 8.12
N PRO A 255 -8.06 10.51 9.17
CA PRO A 255 -6.83 10.07 9.82
C PRO A 255 -6.96 8.66 10.42
N LEU A 256 -5.92 7.85 10.23
CA LEU A 256 -5.76 6.50 10.76
C LEU A 256 -4.40 6.43 11.47
N LEU A 257 -4.40 6.20 12.79
CA LEU A 257 -3.19 6.16 13.63
C LEU A 257 -3.09 4.87 14.45
N GLY A 258 -4.22 4.23 14.73
CA GLY A 258 -4.32 3.00 15.52
C GLY A 258 -4.26 1.74 14.64
N VAL A 259 -3.12 1.49 13.99
CA VAL A 259 -2.99 0.38 13.03
C VAL A 259 -3.32 -0.97 13.64
N GLY A 260 -2.92 -1.21 14.88
CA GLY A 260 -3.21 -2.47 15.59
C GLY A 260 -4.71 -2.71 15.76
N ASP A 261 -5.47 -1.68 16.15
CA ASP A 261 -6.91 -1.78 16.32
C ASP A 261 -7.62 -1.96 14.97
N ILE A 262 -7.16 -1.25 13.94
CA ILE A 262 -7.68 -1.39 12.57
C ILE A 262 -7.50 -2.83 12.09
N THR A 263 -6.32 -3.40 12.28
CA THR A 263 -6.01 -4.76 11.82
C THR A 263 -6.73 -5.83 12.61
N LEU A 264 -6.84 -5.68 13.93
CA LEU A 264 -7.52 -6.65 14.80
C LEU A 264 -9.04 -6.67 14.57
N ASN A 265 -9.64 -5.48 14.44
CA ASN A 265 -11.10 -5.34 14.40
C ASN A 265 -11.68 -5.32 12.97
N GLY A 266 -10.83 -5.27 11.95
CA GLY A 266 -11.25 -5.08 10.57
C GLY A 266 -12.33 -6.06 10.12
N ARG A 267 -12.16 -7.35 10.36
CA ARG A 267 -13.13 -8.38 9.98
C ARG A 267 -14.46 -8.31 10.74
N LEU A 268 -14.43 -7.88 11.99
CA LEU A 268 -15.64 -7.78 12.80
C LEU A 268 -16.50 -6.59 12.40
N HIS A 269 -15.87 -5.47 12.10
CA HIS A 269 -16.55 -4.22 11.81
C HIS A 269 -16.81 -4.02 10.32
N ARG A 270 -16.00 -4.62 9.45
CA ARG A 270 -16.02 -4.38 8.00
C ARG A 270 -15.70 -5.66 7.21
N PRO A 271 -16.57 -6.67 7.31
CA PRO A 271 -16.40 -7.88 6.49
C PRO A 271 -16.34 -7.46 5.01
N ASN A 272 -15.40 -8.02 4.28
CA ASN A 272 -15.11 -7.74 2.85
C ASN A 272 -14.54 -6.35 2.54
N ALA A 273 -14.09 -5.60 3.55
CA ALA A 273 -13.34 -4.37 3.34
C ALA A 273 -11.96 -4.50 4.01
N PHE A 274 -10.88 -4.33 3.29
CA PHE A 274 -9.51 -4.51 3.76
C PHE A 274 -9.22 -5.95 4.22
N ASP A 275 -9.36 -6.89 3.31
CA ASP A 275 -9.24 -8.34 3.58
C ASP A 275 -7.85 -8.73 4.13
N THR A 276 -6.80 -7.99 3.79
CA THR A 276 -5.42 -8.21 4.24
C THR A 276 -5.06 -7.52 5.56
N ALA A 277 -6.04 -7.00 6.30
CA ALA A 277 -5.78 -6.27 7.55
C ALA A 277 -5.00 -7.10 8.58
N LEU A 278 -5.38 -8.37 8.80
CA LEU A 278 -4.66 -9.26 9.73
C LEU A 278 -3.24 -9.57 9.27
N ASP A 279 -2.99 -9.59 7.96
CA ASP A 279 -1.67 -9.85 7.41
C ASP A 279 -0.71 -8.69 7.66
N VAL A 280 -1.20 -7.46 7.78
CA VAL A 280 -0.40 -6.32 8.24
C VAL A 280 0.14 -6.57 9.64
N MET A 281 -0.72 -7.01 10.57
CA MET A 281 -0.29 -7.31 11.93
C MET A 281 0.71 -8.47 11.96
N LEU A 282 0.40 -9.57 11.26
CA LEU A 282 1.29 -10.72 11.15
C LEU A 282 2.66 -10.34 10.56
N ALA A 283 2.66 -9.57 9.48
CA ALA A 283 3.89 -9.15 8.81
C ALA A 283 4.76 -8.21 9.67
N ARG A 284 4.15 -7.39 10.54
CA ARG A 284 4.87 -6.42 11.37
C ARG A 284 5.24 -6.95 12.76
N THR A 285 4.48 -7.89 13.31
CA THR A 285 4.67 -8.39 14.68
C THR A 285 4.97 -9.88 14.78
N GLY A 286 4.79 -10.63 13.69
CA GLY A 286 4.95 -12.08 13.65
C GLY A 286 3.76 -12.88 14.21
N GLU A 287 2.71 -12.21 14.71
CA GLU A 287 1.56 -12.87 15.34
C GLU A 287 0.26 -12.08 15.15
N ASN A 288 -0.88 -12.75 15.33
CA ASN A 288 -2.22 -12.16 15.28
C ASN A 288 -2.87 -12.28 16.67
N SER A 289 -2.57 -11.33 17.57
CA SER A 289 -3.07 -11.32 18.94
C SER A 289 -3.43 -9.91 19.40
N LYS A 290 -4.18 -9.79 20.49
CA LYS A 290 -4.46 -8.49 21.12
C LYS A 290 -3.19 -7.78 21.59
N GLU A 291 -2.21 -8.54 22.02
CA GLU A 291 -0.91 -8.01 22.44
C GLU A 291 -0.12 -7.50 21.23
N ALA A 292 -0.15 -8.21 20.09
CA ALA A 292 0.44 -7.75 18.84
C ALA A 292 -0.22 -6.45 18.35
N ALA A 293 -1.54 -6.35 18.46
CA ALA A 293 -2.27 -5.12 18.11
C ALA A 293 -1.84 -3.94 19.00
N ARG A 294 -1.70 -4.16 20.31
CA ARG A 294 -1.20 -3.14 21.25
C ARG A 294 0.20 -2.67 20.86
N LYS A 295 1.12 -3.60 20.65
CA LYS A 295 2.49 -3.28 20.20
C LYS A 295 2.50 -2.49 18.88
N LEU A 296 1.64 -2.86 17.93
CA LEU A 296 1.56 -2.18 16.64
C LEU A 296 1.02 -0.75 16.78
N ASN A 297 0.07 -0.50 17.68
CA ASN A 297 -0.38 0.85 18.02
C ASN A 297 0.72 1.69 18.66
N GLU A 298 1.55 1.08 19.51
CA GLU A 298 2.65 1.76 20.23
C GLU A 298 3.74 2.25 19.25
N VAL A 299 3.96 1.60 18.12
CA VAL A 299 4.95 2.02 17.11
C VAL A 299 4.79 3.49 16.74
N PHE A 300 3.58 3.93 16.48
CA PHE A 300 3.29 5.33 16.17
C PHE A 300 3.45 6.24 17.40
N TRP A 301 2.85 5.88 18.53
CA TRP A 301 2.81 6.74 19.72
C TRP A 301 4.18 6.88 20.40
N ASP A 302 5.01 5.85 20.36
CA ASP A 302 6.38 5.91 20.87
C ASP A 302 7.26 6.85 20.04
N LYS A 303 7.11 6.82 18.71
CA LYS A 303 7.79 7.76 17.83
C LYS A 303 7.26 9.18 18.04
N PHE A 304 5.94 9.34 18.16
CA PHE A 304 5.30 10.63 18.45
C PHE A 304 5.78 11.24 19.78
N ALA A 305 5.92 10.44 20.84
CA ALA A 305 6.41 10.91 22.13
C ALA A 305 7.85 11.45 22.08
N LYS A 306 8.67 10.94 21.17
CA LYS A 306 10.08 11.33 20.98
C LYS A 306 10.27 12.48 19.99
N SER A 307 9.25 12.84 19.22
CA SER A 307 9.32 13.87 18.20
C SER A 307 8.94 15.25 18.75
N SER A 308 9.28 16.30 17.99
CA SER A 308 8.85 17.68 18.24
C SER A 308 8.24 18.24 16.96
N LEU A 309 6.94 18.51 16.98
CA LEU A 309 6.22 19.16 15.88
C LEU A 309 5.85 20.60 16.21
N LYS A 310 6.72 21.31 16.95
CA LYS A 310 6.47 22.66 17.46
C LYS A 310 6.21 23.69 16.36
N ASN A 311 6.76 23.47 15.18
CA ASN A 311 6.63 24.35 14.02
C ASN A 311 5.74 23.74 12.93
N THR A 312 5.02 22.65 13.22
CA THR A 312 4.18 21.94 12.25
C THR A 312 2.71 22.19 12.51
N LYS A 313 1.98 22.63 11.50
CA LYS A 313 0.53 22.77 11.50
C LYS A 313 -0.10 21.46 10.99
N ILE A 314 -1.14 20.98 11.67
CA ILE A 314 -1.89 19.79 11.24
C ILE A 314 -3.29 20.20 10.86
N TYR A 315 -3.70 19.85 9.65
CA TYR A 315 -5.05 20.02 9.12
C TYR A 315 -5.68 18.65 8.95
N ALA A 316 -6.83 18.40 9.58
CA ALA A 316 -7.46 17.08 9.55
C ALA A 316 -8.96 17.16 9.29
N SER A 317 -9.43 16.60 8.18
CA SER A 317 -10.85 16.28 8.01
C SER A 317 -11.11 14.84 8.44
N TYR A 318 -12.14 14.62 9.26
CA TYR A 318 -12.42 13.31 9.84
C TYR A 318 -13.90 12.96 9.81
N MET A 319 -14.19 11.67 9.91
CA MET A 319 -15.56 11.18 10.06
C MET A 319 -15.90 11.02 11.54
N LYS A 320 -17.05 11.53 11.96
CA LYS A 320 -17.46 11.52 13.39
C LYS A 320 -17.79 10.11 13.89
N GLU A 321 -18.29 9.28 13.01
CA GLU A 321 -18.62 7.86 13.25
C GLU A 321 -17.64 6.94 12.54
N ASP A 322 -16.34 7.33 12.48
CA ASP A 322 -15.31 6.54 11.81
C ASP A 322 -15.22 5.14 12.41
N ASP A 323 -15.39 4.13 11.57
CA ASP A 323 -15.40 2.72 11.98
C ASP A 323 -14.04 2.03 11.78
N TYR A 324 -13.02 2.76 11.30
CA TYR A 324 -11.64 2.28 11.21
C TYR A 324 -10.82 2.70 12.42
N ASP A 325 -10.78 3.99 12.71
CA ASP A 325 -10.08 4.56 13.85
C ASP A 325 -10.89 5.71 14.47
N PRO A 326 -11.93 5.38 15.26
CA PRO A 326 -12.86 6.36 15.82
C PRO A 326 -12.18 7.39 16.73
N ASN A 327 -11.01 7.07 17.25
CA ASN A 327 -10.29 7.90 18.19
C ASN A 327 -9.09 8.65 17.58
N ALA A 328 -8.82 8.50 16.29
CA ALA A 328 -7.62 9.07 15.66
C ALA A 328 -7.50 10.58 15.90
N PHE A 329 -8.54 11.34 15.55
CA PHE A 329 -8.53 12.80 15.73
C PHE A 329 -8.53 13.22 17.21
N TYR A 330 -9.32 12.53 18.06
CA TYR A 330 -9.33 12.78 19.50
C TYR A 330 -7.94 12.55 20.12
N ASN A 331 -7.32 11.42 19.84
CA ASN A 331 -5.99 11.09 20.33
C ASN A 331 -4.93 12.10 19.84
N LEU A 332 -5.03 12.50 18.57
CA LEU A 332 -4.13 13.49 18.01
C LEU A 332 -4.21 14.82 18.78
N THR A 333 -5.41 15.34 19.00
CA THR A 333 -5.61 16.62 19.70
C THR A 333 -5.24 16.58 21.18
N HIS A 334 -5.53 15.45 21.88
CA HIS A 334 -5.28 15.33 23.32
C HIS A 334 -3.83 14.96 23.67
N LYS A 335 -3.15 14.26 22.79
CA LYS A 335 -1.72 13.92 22.95
C LYS A 335 -0.77 14.95 22.34
N ALA A 336 -1.32 15.93 21.62
CA ALA A 336 -0.59 16.86 20.75
C ALA A 336 0.02 18.07 21.44
N LYS A 337 0.40 18.01 22.72
CA LYS A 337 1.04 19.13 23.45
C LYS A 337 2.32 19.69 22.80
N LYS A 338 2.81 19.05 21.75
CA LYS A 338 4.05 19.38 21.04
C LYS A 338 3.83 19.82 19.59
N ILE A 339 2.57 20.03 19.18
CA ILE A 339 2.22 20.45 17.81
C ILE A 339 1.93 21.96 17.87
N GLU A 340 2.34 22.72 16.86
CA GLU A 340 2.06 24.14 16.78
C GLU A 340 0.56 24.41 16.75
N LYS A 341 -0.16 23.76 15.85
CA LYS A 341 -1.59 23.96 15.66
C LYS A 341 -2.24 22.71 15.06
N VAL A 342 -3.40 22.33 15.57
CA VAL A 342 -4.26 21.30 15.00
C VAL A 342 -5.60 21.93 14.62
N ILE A 343 -5.94 21.87 13.33
CA ILE A 343 -7.21 22.35 12.78
C ILE A 343 -7.99 21.15 12.30
N GLY A 344 -9.20 20.95 12.79
CA GLY A 344 -10.03 19.81 12.45
C GLY A 344 -11.40 20.18 11.92
N HIS A 345 -11.91 19.40 10.96
CA HIS A 345 -13.28 19.49 10.49
C HIS A 345 -13.93 18.11 10.44
N GLY A 346 -14.99 17.91 11.25
CA GLY A 346 -15.70 16.64 11.36
C GLY A 346 -16.93 16.56 10.46
N TYR A 347 -17.03 15.50 9.67
CA TYR A 347 -18.20 15.18 8.86
C TYR A 347 -18.97 14.01 9.47
N THR A 348 -20.30 14.01 9.34
CA THR A 348 -21.15 12.88 9.73
C THR A 348 -20.95 11.70 8.79
N GLY A 349 -20.94 10.48 9.33
CA GLY A 349 -20.81 9.22 8.60
C GLY A 349 -19.60 8.41 9.01
N ARG A 350 -19.51 7.19 8.47
CA ARG A 350 -18.41 6.24 8.70
C ARG A 350 -17.23 6.52 7.77
N HIS A 351 -16.16 5.78 7.91
CA HIS A 351 -14.91 6.00 7.17
C HIS A 351 -15.10 6.17 5.66
N ASN A 352 -15.90 5.31 5.03
CA ASN A 352 -16.09 5.31 3.58
C ASN A 352 -17.20 6.24 3.09
N ASP A 353 -17.92 6.89 4.00
CA ASP A 353 -18.97 7.83 3.65
C ASP A 353 -18.39 9.22 3.30
N ASN A 354 -19.15 10.01 2.57
CA ASN A 354 -18.90 11.42 2.28
C ASN A 354 -17.48 11.78 1.76
N SER A 355 -16.85 10.90 1.02
CA SER A 355 -15.53 11.14 0.42
C SER A 355 -15.42 12.43 -0.40
N PRO A 356 -16.46 12.87 -1.15
CA PRO A 356 -16.41 14.14 -1.85
C PRO A 356 -16.24 15.38 -0.95
N ALA A 357 -16.87 15.39 0.23
CA ALA A 357 -16.71 16.50 1.19
C ALA A 357 -15.29 16.52 1.79
N ILE A 358 -14.78 15.36 2.15
CA ILE A 358 -13.40 15.19 2.64
C ILE A 358 -12.40 15.72 1.60
N VAL A 359 -12.54 15.31 0.34
CA VAL A 359 -11.63 15.75 -0.73
C VAL A 359 -11.72 17.26 -0.98
N ARG A 360 -12.93 17.84 -0.96
CA ARG A 360 -13.09 19.30 -1.11
C ARG A 360 -12.37 20.05 -0.01
N TRP A 361 -12.57 19.66 1.24
CA TRP A 361 -11.92 20.31 2.40
C TRP A 361 -10.40 20.13 2.31
N PHE A 362 -9.94 18.93 2.05
CA PHE A 362 -8.53 18.60 1.88
C PHE A 362 -7.86 19.51 0.83
N LEU A 363 -8.48 19.69 -0.33
CA LEU A 363 -7.97 20.56 -1.38
C LEU A 363 -8.02 22.06 -0.99
N THR A 364 -9.02 22.48 -0.21
CA THR A 364 -9.11 23.84 0.29
C THR A 364 -7.95 24.17 1.23
N GLU A 365 -7.69 23.30 2.21
CA GLU A 365 -6.56 23.49 3.13
C GLU A 365 -5.22 23.35 2.42
N TYR A 366 -5.13 22.48 1.44
CA TYR A 366 -3.91 22.34 0.63
C TYR A 366 -3.57 23.65 -0.10
N ASN A 367 -4.56 24.26 -0.77
CA ASN A 367 -4.39 25.55 -1.43
C ASN A 367 -4.08 26.68 -0.44
N HIS A 368 -4.67 26.64 0.76
CA HIS A 368 -4.39 27.61 1.82
C HIS A 368 -2.92 27.53 2.26
N VAL A 369 -2.43 26.33 2.58
CA VAL A 369 -1.03 26.10 2.99
C VAL A 369 -0.05 26.46 1.87
N LEU A 370 -0.36 26.11 0.62
CA LEU A 370 0.44 26.46 -0.53
C LEU A 370 0.61 27.99 -0.67
N ASN A 371 -0.48 28.73 -0.51
CA ASN A 371 -0.48 30.19 -0.57
C ASN A 371 0.24 30.82 0.61
N GLU A 372 0.10 30.27 1.82
CA GLU A 372 0.84 30.76 3.00
C GLU A 372 2.36 30.71 2.77
N ILE A 373 2.87 29.58 2.29
CA ILE A 373 4.31 29.39 2.06
C ILE A 373 4.80 30.32 0.95
N ARG A 374 4.09 30.38 -0.18
CA ARG A 374 4.48 31.21 -1.33
C ARG A 374 4.39 32.73 -1.03
N ASN A 375 3.40 33.17 -0.27
CA ASN A 375 3.28 34.58 0.12
C ASN A 375 4.28 34.96 1.22
N GLY A 376 4.63 34.03 2.10
CA GLY A 376 5.67 34.22 3.12
C GLY A 376 7.05 34.49 2.49
N GLU A 377 7.36 33.84 1.38
CA GLU A 377 8.60 34.09 0.62
C GLU A 377 8.62 35.44 -0.09
N MET A 378 7.47 35.90 -0.61
CA MET A 378 7.40 37.23 -1.25
C MET A 378 7.55 38.39 -0.25
N ASN A 379 7.27 38.15 1.02
CA ASN A 379 7.38 39.17 2.10
C ASN A 379 8.75 39.11 2.81
N GLY A 380 9.57 38.12 2.52
CA GLY A 380 10.93 37.93 3.07
C GLY A 380 12.06 38.39 2.16
N LEU A 381 11.74 38.98 1.00
CA LEU A 381 12.61 39.69 0.08
C LEU A 381 12.41 41.19 0.26
#